data_bfa1e8f02b4ea66ac1353c75ee83823b
#
_entry.id   bfa1e8f02b4ea66ac1353c75ee83823b
#
_cell.length_a   1.000
_cell.length_b   1.000
_cell.length_c   1.000
_cell.angle_alpha   90.00
_cell.angle_beta   90.00
_cell.angle_gamma   90.00
#
_symmetry.space_group_name_H-M   'P 1'
#
loop_
_entity.id
_entity.type
_entity.pdbx_description
1 polymer ?
#
loop_
_entity_poly.entity_id
_entity_poly.type
_entity_poly.pdbx_seq_one_letter_code
_entity_poly.pdbx_strand_id
1 'polypeptide(L)'
;MEVSLDDFAAALKRRKTRIKALLLNQSFLRGLGNIYADEALFRAGIHPLAVAARLRGNRAGRLHEAIIVVLTEAIAAGGSSISDYVDAQGRKGFFQLSHRVYQRTGEPCVTCGTPIRRLLVAQRSSHFCPKCQKR
;
A
#
# COMPACT_ATOMS: atom_id res chain seq x y z
N MET A 1 -0.79 4.76 -13.03
CA MET A 1 0.09 5.77 -12.42
C MET A 1 0.92 6.42 -13.51
N GLU A 2 0.89 7.72 -13.57
CA GLU A 2 1.52 8.46 -14.67
C GLU A 2 3.02 8.72 -14.46
N VAL A 3 3.52 8.53 -13.25
CA VAL A 3 4.92 8.78 -12.92
C VAL A 3 5.77 7.59 -13.38
N SER A 4 6.83 7.87 -14.15
CA SER A 4 7.73 6.82 -14.59
C SER A 4 8.52 6.24 -13.41
N LEU A 5 9.05 5.03 -13.58
CA LEU A 5 9.89 4.41 -12.53
C LEU A 5 11.10 5.29 -12.22
N ASP A 6 11.76 5.83 -13.23
CA ASP A 6 12.96 6.65 -13.02
C ASP A 6 12.62 7.92 -12.23
N ASP A 7 11.55 8.60 -12.56
CA ASP A 7 11.11 9.80 -11.84
C ASP A 7 10.69 9.47 -10.42
N PHE A 8 9.98 8.36 -10.24
CA PHE A 8 9.55 7.90 -8.93
C PHE A 8 10.74 7.60 -8.03
N ALA A 9 11.69 6.81 -8.52
CA ALA A 9 12.88 6.44 -7.77
C ALA A 9 13.74 7.66 -7.42
N ALA A 10 13.89 8.60 -8.37
CA ALA A 10 14.64 9.83 -8.13
C ALA A 10 13.97 10.69 -7.05
N ALA A 11 12.64 10.77 -7.08
CA ALA A 11 11.88 11.53 -6.10
C ALA A 11 12.03 10.92 -4.70
N LEU A 12 12.01 9.60 -4.58
CA LEU A 12 12.19 8.93 -3.29
C LEU A 12 13.56 9.24 -2.68
N LYS A 13 14.62 9.23 -3.48
CA LYS A 13 15.98 9.48 -3.00
C LYS A 13 16.14 10.86 -2.37
N ARG A 14 15.32 11.81 -2.75
CA ARG A 14 15.36 13.18 -2.25
C ARG A 14 14.51 13.40 -1.01
N ARG A 15 13.81 12.38 -0.51
CA ARG A 15 12.85 12.53 0.58
C ARG A 15 13.29 11.75 1.80
N LYS A 16 13.45 12.44 2.93
CA LYS A 16 13.76 11.80 4.22
C LYS A 16 12.50 11.42 4.98
N THR A 17 11.36 11.52 4.34
CA THR A 17 10.05 11.22 4.90
C THR A 17 9.83 9.70 5.01
N ARG A 18 9.04 9.27 5.99
CA ARG A 18 8.58 7.88 6.07
C ARG A 18 7.78 7.54 4.82
N ILE A 19 8.01 6.35 4.28
CA ILE A 19 7.43 5.99 2.97
C ILE A 19 5.90 6.07 2.95
N LYS A 20 5.23 5.57 4.00
CA LYS A 20 3.76 5.61 4.04
C LYS A 20 3.24 7.05 4.03
N ALA A 21 3.85 7.93 4.83
CA ALA A 21 3.45 9.33 4.87
C ALA A 21 3.63 10.00 3.51
N LEU A 22 4.71 9.66 2.81
CA LEU A 22 4.97 10.21 1.48
C LEU A 22 3.93 9.73 0.47
N LEU A 23 3.56 8.45 0.51
CA LEU A 23 2.55 7.90 -0.41
C LEU A 23 1.18 8.53 -0.21
N LEU A 24 0.87 8.96 1.02
CA LEU A 24 -0.40 9.63 1.32
C LEU A 24 -0.40 11.11 0.93
N ASN A 25 0.77 11.68 0.61
CA ASN A 25 0.89 13.07 0.25
C ASN A 25 0.38 13.28 -1.17
N GLN A 26 -0.75 13.96 -1.32
CA GLN A 26 -1.40 14.17 -2.62
C GLN A 26 -0.57 15.06 -3.55
N SER A 27 0.37 15.83 -3.02
CA SER A 27 1.31 16.60 -3.84
C SER A 27 2.37 15.71 -4.47
N PHE A 28 2.68 14.59 -3.84
CA PHE A 28 3.66 13.63 -4.37
C PHE A 28 3.00 12.62 -5.29
N LEU A 29 1.86 12.06 -4.87
CA LEU A 29 1.19 11.00 -5.62
C LEU A 29 -0.32 11.13 -5.42
N ARG A 30 -1.03 11.52 -6.47
CA ARG A 30 -2.47 11.72 -6.40
C ARG A 30 -3.22 10.38 -6.45
N GLY A 31 -4.29 10.32 -5.69
CA GLY A 31 -5.24 9.21 -5.80
C GLY A 31 -4.90 7.95 -5.03
N LEU A 32 -3.75 7.91 -4.36
CA LEU A 32 -3.42 6.75 -3.55
C LEU A 32 -3.96 6.95 -2.14
N GLY A 33 -5.06 6.25 -1.83
CA GLY A 33 -5.66 6.30 -0.51
C GLY A 33 -4.97 5.38 0.48
N ASN A 34 -5.42 5.46 1.74
CA ASN A 34 -4.84 4.70 2.84
C ASN A 34 -4.86 3.19 2.60
N ILE A 35 -5.95 2.68 2.04
CA ILE A 35 -6.11 1.24 1.74
C ILE A 35 -5.02 0.78 0.78
N TYR A 36 -4.88 1.51 -0.33
CA TYR A 36 -3.96 1.10 -1.39
C TYR A 36 -2.51 1.30 -1.01
N ALA A 37 -2.22 2.32 -0.18
CA ALA A 37 -0.88 2.51 0.35
C ALA A 37 -0.45 1.31 1.20
N ASP A 38 -1.31 0.83 2.10
CA ASP A 38 -1.01 -0.34 2.92
C ASP A 38 -0.80 -1.59 2.06
N GLU A 39 -1.69 -1.82 1.10
CA GLU A 39 -1.61 -3.01 0.24
C GLU A 39 -0.38 -2.99 -0.66
N ALA A 40 -0.03 -1.82 -1.21
CA ALA A 40 1.16 -1.69 -2.05
C ALA A 40 2.44 -1.92 -1.25
N LEU A 41 2.54 -1.36 -0.04
CA LEU A 41 3.70 -1.55 0.81
C LEU A 41 3.87 -3.02 1.21
N PHE A 42 2.77 -3.71 1.50
CA PHE A 42 2.83 -5.13 1.81
C PHE A 42 3.38 -5.92 0.61
N ARG A 43 2.85 -5.69 -0.58
CA ARG A 43 3.28 -6.40 -1.79
C ARG A 43 4.73 -6.13 -2.14
N ALA A 44 5.21 -4.92 -1.85
CA ALA A 44 6.60 -4.55 -2.08
C ALA A 44 7.56 -5.04 -0.98
N GLY A 45 7.01 -5.52 0.14
CA GLY A 45 7.81 -5.97 1.26
C GLY A 45 8.46 -4.84 2.04
N ILE A 46 7.86 -3.66 2.05
CA ILE A 46 8.42 -2.45 2.67
C ILE A 46 7.59 -2.05 3.88
N HIS A 47 8.28 -1.86 5.02
CA HIS A 47 7.66 -1.40 6.25
C HIS A 47 7.14 0.04 6.09
N PRO A 48 5.95 0.37 6.62
CA PRO A 48 5.39 1.72 6.44
C PRO A 48 6.24 2.84 7.04
N LEU A 49 7.09 2.53 8.02
CA LEU A 49 8.00 3.52 8.61
C LEU A 49 9.37 3.57 7.94
N ALA A 50 9.59 2.82 6.87
CA ALA A 50 10.84 2.91 6.13
C ALA A 50 11.01 4.33 5.59
N VAL A 51 12.25 4.81 5.60
CA VAL A 51 12.55 6.16 5.09
C VAL A 51 12.72 6.08 3.58
N ALA A 52 11.99 6.91 2.84
CA ALA A 52 11.99 6.87 1.38
C ALA A 52 13.40 6.95 0.78
N ALA A 53 14.23 7.87 1.28
CA ALA A 53 15.58 8.06 0.78
C ALA A 53 16.50 6.84 1.01
N ARG A 54 16.11 5.94 1.89
CA ARG A 54 16.91 4.76 2.24
C ARG A 54 16.49 3.49 1.49
N LEU A 55 15.51 3.59 0.61
CA LEU A 55 15.10 2.44 -0.20
C LEU A 55 16.16 2.19 -1.27
N ARG A 56 16.87 1.07 -1.14
CA ARG A 56 18.00 0.73 -1.99
C ARG A 56 17.69 -0.43 -2.92
N GLY A 57 18.54 -0.58 -3.93
CA GLY A 57 18.42 -1.67 -4.89
C GLY A 57 17.14 -1.55 -5.68
N ASN A 58 16.43 -2.65 -5.86
CA ASN A 58 15.19 -2.69 -6.63
C ASN A 58 13.94 -2.41 -5.81
N ARG A 59 14.08 -1.96 -4.56
CA ARG A 59 12.91 -1.74 -3.70
C ARG A 59 11.98 -0.65 -4.21
N ALA A 60 12.56 0.45 -4.74
CA ALA A 60 11.75 1.50 -5.35
C ALA A 60 10.97 0.97 -6.56
N GLY A 61 11.59 0.12 -7.38
CA GLY A 61 10.94 -0.53 -8.51
C GLY A 61 9.82 -1.45 -8.09
N ARG A 62 10.03 -2.24 -7.03
CA ARG A 62 9.00 -3.11 -6.48
C ARG A 62 7.80 -2.31 -5.97
N LEU A 63 8.05 -1.18 -5.31
CA LEU A 63 6.98 -0.33 -4.82
C LEU A 63 6.20 0.30 -5.97
N HIS A 64 6.90 0.81 -6.97
CA HIS A 64 6.27 1.39 -8.16
C HIS A 64 5.34 0.38 -8.83
N GLU A 65 5.83 -0.83 -9.06
CA GLU A 65 5.04 -1.91 -9.65
C GLU A 65 3.85 -2.28 -8.76
N ALA A 66 4.06 -2.39 -7.45
CA ALA A 66 3.00 -2.76 -6.51
C ALA A 66 1.88 -1.72 -6.51
N ILE A 67 2.21 -0.43 -6.59
CA ILE A 67 1.20 0.63 -6.67
C ILE A 67 0.36 0.46 -7.95
N ILE A 68 1.00 0.22 -9.08
CA ILE A 68 0.30 0.04 -10.35
C ILE A 68 -0.63 -1.17 -10.27
N VAL A 69 -0.15 -2.29 -9.73
CA VAL A 69 -0.95 -3.52 -9.62
C VAL A 69 -2.15 -3.29 -8.72
N VAL A 70 -1.94 -2.68 -7.55
CA VAL A 70 -3.03 -2.43 -6.59
C VAL A 70 -4.09 -1.51 -7.19
N LEU A 71 -3.68 -0.43 -7.85
CA LEU A 71 -4.63 0.49 -8.47
C LEU A 71 -5.38 -0.17 -9.62
N THR A 72 -4.69 -1.00 -10.42
CA THR A 72 -5.33 -1.74 -11.51
C THR A 72 -6.38 -2.70 -10.99
N GLU A 73 -6.06 -3.44 -9.92
CA GLU A 73 -7.03 -4.36 -9.30
C GLU A 73 -8.22 -3.60 -8.73
N ALA A 74 -7.99 -2.44 -8.12
CA ALA A 74 -9.06 -1.63 -7.56
C ALA A 74 -10.02 -1.14 -8.64
N ILE A 75 -9.49 -0.70 -9.78
CA ILE A 75 -10.31 -0.27 -10.91
C ILE A 75 -11.11 -1.47 -11.46
N ALA A 76 -10.47 -2.62 -11.61
CA ALA A 76 -11.13 -3.83 -12.11
C ALA A 76 -12.24 -4.30 -11.18
N ALA A 77 -12.11 -4.04 -9.87
CA ALA A 77 -13.14 -4.39 -8.89
C ALA A 77 -14.30 -3.38 -8.85
N GLY A 78 -14.26 -2.35 -9.69
CA GLY A 78 -15.38 -1.43 -9.86
C GLY A 78 -15.36 -0.21 -8.96
N GLY A 79 -14.30 0.04 -8.23
CA GLY A 79 -14.30 1.22 -7.43
C GLY A 79 -13.11 1.43 -6.53
N SER A 80 -13.03 2.65 -6.02
CA SER A 80 -11.99 3.08 -5.09
C SER A 80 -12.44 3.00 -3.64
N SER A 81 -13.72 2.67 -3.38
CA SER A 81 -14.28 2.60 -2.03
C SER A 81 -14.86 1.23 -1.76
N ILE A 82 -14.45 0.64 -0.65
CA ILE A 82 -14.98 -0.65 -0.21
C ILE A 82 -16.47 -0.55 0.08
N SER A 83 -16.89 0.55 0.70
CA SER A 83 -18.28 0.72 1.12
C SER A 83 -19.25 0.86 -0.06
N ASP A 84 -18.73 1.27 -1.22
CA ASP A 84 -19.55 1.46 -2.41
C ASP A 84 -19.54 0.26 -3.34
N TYR A 85 -18.71 -0.73 -3.05
CA TYR A 85 -18.61 -1.89 -3.89
C TYR A 85 -19.78 -2.83 -3.69
N VAL A 86 -20.44 -3.19 -4.80
CA VAL A 86 -21.56 -4.12 -4.80
C VAL A 86 -21.36 -5.04 -6.01
N ASP A 87 -21.35 -6.36 -5.80
CA ASP A 87 -21.17 -7.31 -6.91
C ASP A 87 -22.48 -7.49 -7.69
N ALA A 88 -22.44 -8.35 -8.71
CA ALA A 88 -23.57 -8.59 -9.59
C ALA A 88 -24.80 -9.10 -8.84
N GLN A 89 -24.65 -9.70 -7.68
CA GLN A 89 -25.73 -10.20 -6.84
C GLN A 89 -26.11 -9.20 -5.73
N GLY A 90 -25.54 -8.01 -5.74
CA GLY A 90 -25.84 -6.99 -4.74
C GLY A 90 -25.08 -7.14 -3.43
N ARG A 91 -24.07 -7.99 -3.37
CA ARG A 91 -23.29 -8.19 -2.15
C ARG A 91 -22.18 -7.13 -2.05
N LYS A 92 -22.07 -6.53 -0.87
CA LYS A 92 -21.05 -5.52 -0.60
C LYS A 92 -19.79 -6.18 -0.05
N GLY A 93 -18.68 -5.47 -0.18
CA GLY A 93 -17.43 -5.85 0.47
C GLY A 93 -16.65 -6.96 -0.23
N PHE A 94 -17.05 -7.35 -1.43
CA PHE A 94 -16.32 -8.38 -2.16
C PHE A 94 -14.86 -7.98 -2.39
N PHE A 95 -14.62 -6.71 -2.75
CA PHE A 95 -13.25 -6.22 -2.93
C PHE A 95 -12.46 -6.28 -1.63
N GLN A 96 -13.11 -6.05 -0.48
CA GLN A 96 -12.48 -6.10 0.83
C GLN A 96 -11.88 -7.47 1.12
N LEU A 97 -12.47 -8.54 0.60
CA LEU A 97 -11.97 -9.89 0.81
C LEU A 97 -10.61 -10.12 0.14
N SER A 98 -10.21 -9.28 -0.81
CA SER A 98 -8.92 -9.40 -1.47
C SER A 98 -7.80 -8.64 -0.76
N HIS A 99 -8.12 -7.90 0.31
CA HIS A 99 -7.11 -7.19 1.09
C HIS A 99 -6.23 -8.17 1.85
N ARG A 100 -4.94 -7.91 1.85
CA ARG A 100 -3.96 -8.78 2.50
C ARG A 100 -3.57 -8.28 3.89
N VAL A 101 -3.60 -6.98 4.11
CA VAL A 101 -3.25 -6.38 5.40
C VAL A 101 -4.29 -5.39 5.91
N TYR A 102 -4.92 -4.62 5.03
CA TYR A 102 -5.82 -3.55 5.44
C TYR A 102 -6.99 -4.10 6.25
N GLN A 103 -7.19 -3.56 7.45
CA GLN A 103 -8.25 -3.95 8.41
C GLN A 103 -8.17 -5.43 8.82
N ARG A 104 -6.98 -6.01 8.76
CA ARG A 104 -6.77 -7.41 9.18
C ARG A 104 -5.91 -7.53 10.43
N THR A 105 -5.90 -6.51 11.28
CA THR A 105 -5.11 -6.53 12.52
C THR A 105 -5.40 -7.79 13.33
N GLY A 106 -4.35 -8.51 13.70
CA GLY A 106 -4.45 -9.74 14.46
C GLY A 106 -4.70 -10.99 13.64
N GLU A 107 -5.09 -10.85 12.37
CA GLU A 107 -5.29 -11.99 11.49
C GLU A 107 -3.96 -12.47 10.92
N PRO A 108 -3.85 -13.76 10.56
CA PRO A 108 -2.58 -14.27 10.04
C PRO A 108 -2.27 -13.69 8.66
N CYS A 109 -1.01 -13.34 8.46
CA CYS A 109 -0.52 -12.90 7.15
C CYS A 109 -0.74 -14.00 6.11
N VAL A 110 -1.25 -13.63 4.95
CA VAL A 110 -1.53 -14.60 3.88
C VAL A 110 -0.26 -15.27 3.35
N THR A 111 0.90 -14.68 3.58
CA THR A 111 2.18 -15.20 3.10
C THR A 111 2.92 -16.01 4.17
N CYS A 112 3.01 -15.51 5.40
CA CYS A 112 3.86 -16.12 6.43
C CYS A 112 3.12 -16.51 7.72
N GLY A 113 1.83 -16.17 7.85
CA GLY A 113 1.05 -16.52 9.02
C GLY A 113 1.26 -15.64 10.23
N THR A 114 2.20 -14.71 10.21
CA THR A 114 2.44 -13.80 11.33
C THR A 114 1.24 -12.86 11.49
N PRO A 115 0.78 -12.59 12.73
CA PRO A 115 -0.35 -11.68 12.92
C PRO A 115 -0.05 -10.28 12.37
N ILE A 116 -1.00 -9.74 11.62
CA ILE A 116 -0.92 -8.39 11.07
C ILE A 116 -0.96 -7.39 12.23
N ARG A 117 -0.11 -6.38 12.16
CA ARG A 117 -0.06 -5.31 13.14
C ARG A 117 -0.59 -4.00 12.58
N ARG A 118 -0.95 -3.11 13.49
CA ARG A 118 -1.43 -1.77 13.16
C ARG A 118 -0.60 -0.74 13.92
N LEU A 119 -0.26 0.35 13.23
CA LEU A 119 0.37 1.52 13.87
C LEU A 119 -0.12 2.79 13.19
N LEU A 120 0.18 3.94 13.76
CA LEU A 120 -0.22 5.23 13.16
C LEU A 120 0.96 5.83 12.41
N VAL A 121 0.69 6.27 11.17
CA VAL A 121 1.63 7.02 10.37
C VAL A 121 0.88 8.21 9.79
N ALA A 122 1.36 9.42 10.03
CA ALA A 122 0.71 10.65 9.57
C ALA A 122 -0.77 10.69 10.00
N GLN A 123 -1.05 10.25 11.22
CA GLN A 123 -2.40 10.22 11.82
C GLN A 123 -3.35 9.26 11.12
N ARG A 124 -2.85 8.34 10.32
CA ARG A 124 -3.66 7.31 9.66
C ARG A 124 -3.22 5.92 10.12
N SER A 125 -4.19 5.02 10.24
CA SER A 125 -3.90 3.63 10.56
C SER A 125 -3.11 2.99 9.44
N SER A 126 -2.03 2.27 9.80
CA SER A 126 -1.21 1.52 8.86
C SER A 126 -1.21 0.07 9.28
N HIS A 127 -1.54 -0.83 8.36
CA HIS A 127 -1.61 -2.26 8.61
C HIS A 127 -0.46 -2.94 7.87
N PHE A 128 0.28 -3.80 8.56
CA PHE A 128 1.48 -4.38 7.98
C PHE A 128 1.82 -5.73 8.60
N CYS A 129 2.59 -6.54 7.88
CA CYS A 129 3.16 -7.76 8.42
C CYS A 129 4.58 -7.46 8.92
N PRO A 130 4.85 -7.61 10.22
CA PRO A 130 6.17 -7.27 10.76
C PRO A 130 7.29 -8.19 10.25
N LYS A 131 6.94 -9.36 9.73
CA LYS A 131 7.92 -10.30 9.20
C LYS A 131 8.20 -10.08 7.71
N CYS A 132 7.15 -9.88 6.92
CA CYS A 132 7.30 -9.73 5.46
C CYS A 132 7.78 -8.34 5.05
N GLN A 133 7.47 -7.32 5.83
CA GLN A 133 7.78 -5.94 5.47
C GLN A 133 8.97 -5.42 6.27
N LYS A 134 10.03 -5.04 5.57
CA LYS A 134 11.30 -4.58 6.17
C LYS A 134 11.49 -3.09 5.94
N ARG A 135 12.21 -2.45 6.87
CA ARG A 135 12.59 -1.05 6.71
C ARG A 135 13.71 -0.86 5.70
#